data_e91a4cf58d2858eb81721d7532da2969
#
_entry.id   e91a4cf58d2858eb81721d7532da2969
#
_cell.length_a   1.000
_cell.length_b   1.000
_cell.length_c   1.000
_cell.angle_alpha   90.00
_cell.angle_beta   90.00
_cell.angle_gamma   90.00
#
_symmetry.space_group_name_H-M   'P 1'
#
loop_
_entity.id
_entity.type
_entity.pdbx_description
1 polymer ?
#
loop_
_entity_poly.entity_id
_entity_poly.type
_entity_poly.pdbx_seq_one_letter_code
_entity_poly.pdbx_strand_id
1 'polypeptide(L)'
;MNIVRNRWTHATVVVLAAVGVVLLLWWRGPAWGAVGDVFRAVEWKWVAAAVGLNLLSVLVRALAWRTVIVQAFDPPHPSFMLVFSAFSIGLFANAILPGRIGELARVAVLNRRMKHEGAWARLLGTVFAHRVFDLVSVMALIVYVVITAHIPDWAVTSLIAVVAAGVVLFSVAVMGARSDHYAGIEEGLSAVRKVIRLARYGLSVMRKPGPAALALFFQLLGWTFQLFAVYTAMRAFGIHEGLPAAGVVLVLMNVATIFPLWPGNVGLVQAAVALPLFTYYGVAKARGIAFGFGLQIIEASVGIGVGLIFLAREGLSVAMLRVMPDASQAETPEDEPSAAEVSAEADPDRTRARVSG
;
A
#
# COMPACT_ATOMS: atom_id res chain seq x y z
N MET A 1 -21.42 37.83 5.50
CA MET A 1 -19.96 37.94 5.34
C MET A 1 -19.47 36.64 4.67
N ASN A 2 -19.38 36.61 3.30
CA ASN A 2 -19.17 35.40 2.50
C ASN A 2 -17.74 35.38 1.91
N ILE A 3 -16.70 35.41 2.77
CA ILE A 3 -15.30 35.45 2.33
C ILE A 3 -14.73 34.03 2.00
N VAL A 4 -15.40 32.99 2.44
CA VAL A 4 -14.82 31.59 2.40
C VAL A 4 -15.21 30.78 1.15
N ARG A 5 -16.02 31.34 0.23
CA ARG A 5 -16.57 30.56 -0.91
C ARG A 5 -16.01 30.91 -2.30
N ASN A 6 -14.92 31.66 -2.37
CA ASN A 6 -14.26 31.92 -3.64
C ASN A 6 -13.04 31.00 -3.81
N ARG A 7 -13.04 30.14 -4.86
CA ARG A 7 -11.91 29.23 -5.18
C ARG A 7 -10.56 29.96 -5.33
N TRP A 8 -10.60 31.24 -5.68
CA TRP A 8 -9.43 32.12 -5.77
C TRP A 8 -8.85 32.47 -4.39
N THR A 9 -9.69 32.72 -3.38
CA THR A 9 -9.21 32.94 -2.00
C THR A 9 -8.59 31.67 -1.41
N HIS A 10 -9.16 30.50 -1.67
CA HIS A 10 -8.55 29.23 -1.24
C HIS A 10 -7.21 28.99 -1.94
N ALA A 11 -7.13 29.23 -3.26
CA ALA A 11 -5.88 29.10 -4.01
C ALA A 11 -4.81 30.08 -3.48
N THR A 12 -5.19 31.34 -3.22
CA THR A 12 -4.27 32.35 -2.65
C THR A 12 -3.77 31.95 -1.26
N VAL A 13 -4.65 31.45 -0.38
CA VAL A 13 -4.27 31.00 0.97
C VAL A 13 -3.31 29.79 0.88
N VAL A 14 -3.59 28.84 -0.01
CA VAL A 14 -2.71 27.67 -0.22
C VAL A 14 -1.34 28.12 -0.77
N VAL A 15 -1.31 29.03 -1.73
CA VAL A 15 -0.06 29.58 -2.28
C VAL A 15 0.73 30.33 -1.22
N LEU A 16 0.08 31.21 -0.44
CA LEU A 16 0.74 31.95 0.65
C LEU A 16 1.26 31.00 1.75
N ALA A 17 0.50 29.98 2.10
CA ALA A 17 0.95 28.95 3.05
C ALA A 17 2.15 28.18 2.50
N ALA A 18 2.11 27.79 1.23
CA ALA A 18 3.23 27.11 0.57
C ALA A 18 4.48 28.00 0.53
N VAL A 19 4.34 29.26 0.15
CA VAL A 19 5.44 30.25 0.16
C VAL A 19 5.97 30.44 1.59
N GLY A 20 5.10 30.58 2.58
CA GLY A 20 5.49 30.67 3.99
C GLY A 20 6.28 29.47 4.48
N VAL A 21 5.86 28.27 4.12
CA VAL A 21 6.59 27.01 4.42
C VAL A 21 7.96 27.01 3.71
N VAL A 22 8.02 27.38 2.43
CA VAL A 22 9.29 27.45 1.68
C VAL A 22 10.25 28.48 2.31
N LEU A 23 9.78 29.66 2.69
CA LEU A 23 10.58 30.68 3.35
C LEU A 23 11.05 30.21 4.73
N LEU A 24 10.21 29.54 5.49
CA LEU A 24 10.55 28.99 6.80
C LEU A 24 11.60 27.88 6.70
N LEU A 25 11.46 27.01 5.71
CA LEU A 25 12.43 25.95 5.38
C LEU A 25 13.75 26.54 4.88
N TRP A 26 13.70 27.67 4.14
CA TRP A 26 14.90 28.39 3.72
C TRP A 26 15.60 29.03 4.90
N TRP A 27 14.88 29.66 5.81
CA TRP A 27 15.45 30.40 6.94
C TRP A 27 15.86 29.51 8.12
N ARG A 28 15.07 28.50 8.47
CA ARG A 28 15.31 27.55 9.57
C ARG A 28 15.79 26.18 9.10
N GLY A 29 15.88 25.99 7.79
CA GLY A 29 16.25 24.71 7.18
C GLY A 29 17.73 24.34 7.35
N PRO A 30 18.14 23.22 6.80
CA PRO A 30 19.53 22.79 6.77
C PRO A 30 20.38 23.73 5.92
N ALA A 31 21.70 23.62 6.05
CA ALA A 31 22.62 24.28 5.13
C ALA A 31 22.47 23.67 3.71
N TRP A 32 21.60 24.24 2.89
CA TRP A 32 21.23 23.71 1.57
C TRP A 32 22.43 23.54 0.62
N GLY A 33 23.46 24.40 0.77
CA GLY A 33 24.74 24.21 0.05
C GLY A 33 25.38 22.86 0.39
N ALA A 34 25.50 22.53 1.67
CA ALA A 34 26.06 21.25 2.12
C ALA A 34 25.21 20.03 1.68
N VAL A 35 23.88 20.18 1.62
CA VAL A 35 23.00 19.15 1.06
C VAL A 35 23.27 18.95 -0.44
N GLY A 36 23.44 20.05 -1.19
CA GLY A 36 23.80 20.01 -2.61
C GLY A 36 25.15 19.35 -2.89
N ASP A 37 26.14 19.59 -2.03
CA ASP A 37 27.47 18.97 -2.16
C ASP A 37 27.40 17.45 -1.94
N VAL A 38 26.56 16.97 -1.01
CA VAL A 38 26.33 15.55 -0.84
C VAL A 38 25.72 14.92 -2.10
N PHE A 39 24.77 15.59 -2.76
CA PHE A 39 24.21 15.09 -4.02
C PHE A 39 25.22 15.03 -5.16
N ARG A 40 26.20 15.96 -5.20
CA ARG A 40 27.30 15.92 -6.19
C ARG A 40 28.26 14.77 -5.97
N ALA A 41 28.39 14.31 -4.71
CA ALA A 41 29.27 13.22 -4.31
C ALA A 41 28.62 11.84 -4.34
N VAL A 42 27.37 11.72 -4.83
CA VAL A 42 26.63 10.45 -4.87
C VAL A 42 27.31 9.42 -5.77
N GLU A 43 27.48 8.22 -5.24
CA GLU A 43 28.01 7.08 -5.99
C GLU A 43 26.91 6.35 -6.77
N TRP A 44 26.78 6.65 -8.05
CA TRP A 44 25.69 6.13 -8.92
C TRP A 44 25.62 4.61 -9.04
N LYS A 45 26.74 3.90 -8.87
CA LYS A 45 26.73 2.42 -8.84
C LYS A 45 25.85 1.87 -7.72
N TRP A 46 25.88 2.51 -6.53
CA TRP A 46 25.06 2.11 -5.41
C TRP A 46 23.59 2.54 -5.57
N VAL A 47 23.35 3.68 -6.24
CA VAL A 47 21.99 4.09 -6.62
C VAL A 47 21.37 3.05 -7.56
N ALA A 48 22.11 2.61 -8.58
CA ALA A 48 21.64 1.58 -9.51
C ALA A 48 21.36 0.25 -8.78
N ALA A 49 22.22 -0.15 -7.83
CA ALA A 49 22.01 -1.33 -7.00
C ALA A 49 20.74 -1.19 -6.13
N ALA A 50 20.53 -0.02 -5.50
CA ALA A 50 19.34 0.25 -4.69
C ALA A 50 18.06 0.21 -5.52
N VAL A 51 18.04 0.80 -6.72
CA VAL A 51 16.92 0.75 -7.66
C VAL A 51 16.65 -0.69 -8.10
N GLY A 52 17.71 -1.46 -8.44
CA GLY A 52 17.58 -2.87 -8.84
C GLY A 52 16.99 -3.74 -7.72
N LEU A 53 17.48 -3.58 -6.48
CA LEU A 53 16.97 -4.31 -5.31
C LEU A 53 15.51 -3.91 -4.99
N ASN A 54 15.16 -2.63 -5.11
CA ASN A 54 13.79 -2.16 -4.94
C ASN A 54 12.87 -2.75 -6.01
N LEU A 55 13.32 -2.81 -7.27
CA LEU A 55 12.56 -3.49 -8.34
C LEU A 55 12.38 -4.97 -8.07
N LEU A 56 13.41 -5.68 -7.60
CA LEU A 56 13.31 -7.09 -7.19
C LEU A 56 12.31 -7.25 -6.03
N SER A 57 12.31 -6.34 -5.05
CA SER A 57 11.31 -6.31 -3.97
C SER A 57 9.90 -6.25 -4.54
N VAL A 58 9.63 -5.35 -5.48
CA VAL A 58 8.31 -5.19 -6.11
C VAL A 58 7.90 -6.44 -6.89
N LEU A 59 8.82 -7.05 -7.65
CA LEU A 59 8.58 -8.30 -8.38
C LEU A 59 8.17 -9.44 -7.45
N VAL A 60 8.92 -9.65 -6.38
CA VAL A 60 8.69 -10.74 -5.44
C VAL A 60 7.40 -10.53 -4.63
N ARG A 61 7.08 -9.29 -4.27
CA ARG A 61 5.81 -8.95 -3.59
C ARG A 61 4.61 -9.13 -4.53
N ALA A 62 4.76 -8.90 -5.82
CA ALA A 62 3.72 -9.25 -6.80
C ALA A 62 3.53 -10.77 -6.92
N LEU A 63 4.61 -11.59 -6.80
CA LEU A 63 4.51 -13.06 -6.70
C LEU A 63 3.77 -13.49 -5.44
N ALA A 64 4.07 -12.87 -4.29
CA ALA A 64 3.34 -13.10 -3.05
C ALA A 64 1.84 -12.87 -3.24
N TRP A 65 1.46 -11.74 -3.82
CA TRP A 65 0.04 -11.44 -4.08
C TRP A 65 -0.59 -12.40 -5.09
N ARG A 66 0.14 -12.79 -6.17
CA ARG A 66 -0.34 -13.80 -7.11
C ARG A 66 -0.63 -15.14 -6.43
N THR A 67 0.24 -15.56 -5.50
CA THR A 67 0.02 -16.80 -4.73
C THR A 67 -1.30 -16.76 -3.96
N VAL A 68 -1.65 -15.60 -3.39
CA VAL A 68 -2.93 -15.39 -2.71
C VAL A 68 -4.11 -15.44 -3.70
N ILE A 69 -3.99 -14.76 -4.85
CA ILE A 69 -5.03 -14.73 -5.89
C ILE A 69 -5.35 -16.15 -6.40
N VAL A 70 -4.33 -16.96 -6.70
CA VAL A 70 -4.48 -18.33 -7.18
C VAL A 70 -5.29 -19.21 -6.20
N GLN A 71 -5.26 -18.91 -4.91
CA GLN A 71 -6.05 -19.64 -3.92
C GLN A 71 -7.48 -19.12 -3.77
N ALA A 72 -7.74 -17.90 -4.21
CA ALA A 72 -9.05 -17.26 -4.09
C ALA A 72 -9.95 -17.49 -5.33
N PHE A 73 -9.39 -17.90 -6.46
CA PHE A 73 -10.11 -18.06 -7.72
C PHE A 73 -9.87 -19.43 -8.33
N ASP A 74 -10.86 -19.93 -9.06
CA ASP A 74 -10.75 -21.13 -9.88
C ASP A 74 -10.02 -20.82 -11.20
N PRO A 75 -9.41 -21.82 -11.85
CA PRO A 75 -8.80 -21.64 -13.16
C PRO A 75 -9.79 -21.12 -14.23
N PRO A 76 -9.37 -20.31 -15.18
CA PRO A 76 -7.98 -19.90 -15.46
C PRO A 76 -7.47 -18.79 -14.56
N HIS A 77 -6.27 -18.97 -13.99
CA HIS A 77 -5.64 -17.97 -13.13
C HIS A 77 -4.98 -16.84 -13.93
N PRO A 78 -4.90 -15.60 -13.38
CA PRO A 78 -4.22 -14.49 -14.04
C PRO A 78 -2.71 -14.80 -14.20
N SER A 79 -2.16 -14.39 -15.33
CA SER A 79 -0.73 -14.48 -15.58
C SER A 79 0.05 -13.61 -14.59
N PHE A 80 1.32 -13.97 -14.33
CA PHE A 80 2.17 -13.16 -13.46
C PHE A 80 2.30 -11.73 -13.97
N MET A 81 2.46 -11.54 -15.29
CA MET A 81 2.62 -10.23 -15.89
C MET A 81 1.40 -9.33 -15.68
N LEU A 82 0.18 -9.88 -15.71
CA LEU A 82 -1.04 -9.14 -15.43
C LEU A 82 -1.12 -8.73 -13.95
N VAL A 83 -0.76 -9.62 -13.03
CA VAL A 83 -0.72 -9.31 -11.59
C VAL A 83 0.37 -8.27 -11.30
N PHE A 84 1.53 -8.39 -11.92
CA PHE A 84 2.64 -7.44 -11.78
C PHE A 84 2.27 -6.06 -12.36
N SER A 85 1.59 -6.02 -13.50
CA SER A 85 1.03 -4.80 -14.08
C SER A 85 0.08 -4.10 -13.10
N ALA A 86 -0.92 -4.83 -12.58
CA ALA A 86 -1.87 -4.30 -11.61
C ALA A 86 -1.19 -3.82 -10.32
N PHE A 87 -0.22 -4.58 -9.80
CA PHE A 87 0.55 -4.21 -8.61
C PHE A 87 1.35 -2.91 -8.83
N SER A 88 2.02 -2.79 -9.98
CA SER A 88 2.82 -1.61 -10.32
C SER A 88 1.97 -0.36 -10.54
N ILE A 89 0.80 -0.50 -11.18
CA ILE A 89 -0.18 0.59 -11.31
C ILE A 89 -0.70 1.02 -9.93
N GLY A 90 -0.89 0.07 -9.01
CA GLY A 90 -1.23 0.38 -7.62
C GLY A 90 -0.15 1.18 -6.90
N LEU A 91 1.13 0.84 -7.07
CA LEU A 91 2.25 1.62 -6.52
C LEU A 91 2.31 3.04 -7.09
N PHE A 92 2.12 3.17 -8.41
CA PHE A 92 2.02 4.46 -9.08
C PHE A 92 0.88 5.31 -8.53
N ALA A 93 -0.31 4.73 -8.38
CA ALA A 93 -1.47 5.43 -7.84
C ALA A 93 -1.22 5.89 -6.40
N ASN A 94 -0.58 5.07 -5.55
CA ASN A 94 -0.20 5.46 -4.19
C ASN A 94 0.85 6.58 -4.14
N ALA A 95 1.72 6.68 -5.16
CA ALA A 95 2.75 7.72 -5.22
C ALA A 95 2.20 9.09 -5.65
N ILE A 96 1.18 9.11 -6.51
CA ILE A 96 0.69 10.34 -7.15
C ILE A 96 -0.66 10.80 -6.61
N LEU A 97 -1.55 9.84 -6.26
CA LEU A 97 -2.91 10.17 -5.83
C LEU A 97 -3.00 10.25 -4.30
N PRO A 98 -3.76 11.22 -3.76
CA PRO A 98 -4.00 11.29 -2.32
C PRO A 98 -4.85 10.10 -1.84
N GLY A 99 -4.78 9.76 -0.55
CA GLY A 99 -5.67 8.79 0.08
C GLY A 99 -5.30 7.32 -0.09
N ARG A 100 -4.10 6.98 -0.60
CA ARG A 100 -3.64 5.58 -0.77
C ARG A 100 -4.61 4.69 -1.55
N ILE A 101 -5.22 5.23 -2.58
CA ILE A 101 -6.19 4.52 -3.43
C ILE A 101 -5.56 3.45 -4.34
N GLY A 102 -4.25 3.28 -4.33
CA GLY A 102 -3.53 2.29 -5.13
C GLY A 102 -3.95 0.85 -4.85
N GLU A 103 -4.44 0.55 -3.65
CA GLU A 103 -5.02 -0.76 -3.32
C GLU A 103 -6.28 -1.03 -4.16
N LEU A 104 -7.13 -0.03 -4.30
CA LEU A 104 -8.33 -0.10 -5.13
C LEU A 104 -7.97 -0.10 -6.62
N ALA A 105 -6.99 0.73 -7.01
CA ALA A 105 -6.53 0.81 -8.40
C ALA A 105 -6.01 -0.56 -8.91
N ARG A 106 -5.20 -1.29 -8.13
CA ARG A 106 -4.71 -2.61 -8.54
C ARG A 106 -5.82 -3.65 -8.65
N VAL A 107 -6.85 -3.57 -7.78
CA VAL A 107 -8.04 -4.42 -7.87
C VAL A 107 -8.83 -4.08 -9.14
N ALA A 108 -9.06 -2.81 -9.42
CA ALA A 108 -9.79 -2.36 -10.60
C ALA A 108 -9.13 -2.81 -11.92
N VAL A 109 -7.80 -2.67 -12.01
CA VAL A 109 -7.03 -3.13 -13.18
C VAL A 109 -7.18 -4.63 -13.40
N LEU A 110 -7.09 -5.43 -12.31
CA LEU A 110 -7.19 -6.87 -12.41
C LEU A 110 -8.62 -7.32 -12.69
N ASN A 111 -9.62 -6.72 -12.03
CA ASN A 111 -11.05 -7.00 -12.23
C ASN A 111 -11.48 -6.78 -13.70
N ARG A 112 -11.00 -5.71 -14.31
CA ARG A 112 -11.29 -5.40 -15.73
C ARG A 112 -10.87 -6.53 -16.69
N ARG A 113 -9.85 -7.30 -16.33
CA ARG A 113 -9.29 -8.40 -17.15
C ARG A 113 -9.82 -9.78 -16.75
N MET A 114 -10.34 -9.90 -15.53
CA MET A 114 -10.91 -11.15 -15.01
C MET A 114 -12.42 -11.15 -15.23
N LYS A 115 -12.89 -12.03 -16.12
CA LYS A 115 -14.33 -12.18 -16.44
C LYS A 115 -15.02 -13.14 -15.43
N HIS A 116 -14.96 -12.82 -14.14
CA HIS A 116 -15.61 -13.63 -13.10
C HIS A 116 -16.63 -12.77 -12.37
N GLU A 117 -17.84 -13.24 -12.22
CA GLU A 117 -18.87 -12.58 -11.39
C GLU A 117 -18.38 -12.46 -9.94
N GLY A 118 -18.58 -11.29 -9.32
CA GLY A 118 -18.12 -11.02 -7.96
C GLY A 118 -16.60 -10.97 -7.78
N ALA A 119 -15.82 -10.86 -8.88
CA ALA A 119 -14.35 -10.82 -8.81
C ALA A 119 -13.84 -9.65 -7.98
N TRP A 120 -14.50 -8.50 -8.02
CA TRP A 120 -14.13 -7.30 -7.26
C TRP A 120 -14.00 -7.59 -5.76
N ALA A 121 -15.06 -8.17 -5.17
CA ALA A 121 -15.10 -8.48 -3.75
C ALA A 121 -14.02 -9.50 -3.34
N ARG A 122 -13.83 -10.54 -4.15
CA ARG A 122 -12.79 -11.56 -3.92
C ARG A 122 -11.39 -10.96 -4.05
N LEU A 123 -11.14 -10.10 -5.03
CA LEU A 123 -9.86 -9.40 -5.22
C LEU A 123 -9.54 -8.48 -4.05
N LEU A 124 -10.52 -7.71 -3.54
CA LEU A 124 -10.33 -6.92 -2.32
C LEU A 124 -9.93 -7.81 -1.13
N GLY A 125 -10.55 -8.98 -0.99
CA GLY A 125 -10.16 -9.96 0.03
C GLY A 125 -8.70 -10.43 -0.13
N THR A 126 -8.22 -10.64 -1.37
CA THR A 126 -6.82 -11.02 -1.62
C THR A 126 -5.84 -9.90 -1.27
N VAL A 127 -6.23 -8.64 -1.47
CA VAL A 127 -5.45 -7.48 -1.05
C VAL A 127 -5.34 -7.45 0.47
N PHE A 128 -6.44 -7.69 1.18
CA PHE A 128 -6.42 -7.77 2.64
C PHE A 128 -5.51 -8.89 3.14
N ALA A 129 -5.60 -10.10 2.59
CA ALA A 129 -4.72 -11.21 2.94
C ALA A 129 -3.24 -10.87 2.68
N HIS A 130 -2.94 -10.23 1.55
CA HIS A 130 -1.58 -9.75 1.26
C HIS A 130 -1.07 -8.78 2.34
N ARG A 131 -1.94 -7.90 2.86
CA ARG A 131 -1.61 -6.99 3.96
C ARG A 131 -1.37 -7.70 5.29
N VAL A 132 -2.05 -8.82 5.52
CA VAL A 132 -1.78 -9.65 6.71
C VAL A 132 -0.36 -10.27 6.64
N PHE A 133 0.07 -10.73 5.46
CA PHE A 133 1.46 -11.19 5.28
C PHE A 133 2.48 -10.05 5.36
N ASP A 134 2.13 -8.84 4.88
CA ASP A 134 2.94 -7.63 5.06
C ASP A 134 3.18 -7.35 6.56
N LEU A 135 2.12 -7.44 7.38
CA LEU A 135 2.20 -7.20 8.82
C LEU A 135 3.20 -8.16 9.48
N VAL A 136 3.18 -9.46 9.13
CA VAL A 136 4.14 -10.44 9.66
C VAL A 136 5.57 -10.05 9.30
N SER A 137 5.79 -9.62 8.07
CA SER A 137 7.12 -9.22 7.60
C SER A 137 7.62 -7.94 8.27
N VAL A 138 6.74 -6.98 8.48
CA VAL A 138 7.05 -5.74 9.25
C VAL A 138 7.38 -6.09 10.70
N MET A 139 6.62 -6.98 11.32
CA MET A 139 6.92 -7.43 12.69
C MET A 139 8.30 -8.10 12.76
N ALA A 140 8.65 -8.95 11.80
CA ALA A 140 9.98 -9.57 11.73
C ALA A 140 11.09 -8.52 11.58
N LEU A 141 10.88 -7.49 10.75
CA LEU A 141 11.82 -6.37 10.60
C LEU A 141 11.95 -5.57 11.90
N ILE A 142 10.85 -5.30 12.60
CA ILE A 142 10.87 -4.57 13.88
C ILE A 142 11.62 -5.39 14.93
N VAL A 143 11.38 -6.69 15.02
CA VAL A 143 12.12 -7.59 15.94
C VAL A 143 13.61 -7.56 15.62
N TYR A 144 13.99 -7.64 14.33
CA TYR A 144 15.38 -7.48 13.91
C TYR A 144 15.99 -6.16 14.38
N VAL A 145 15.28 -5.05 14.18
CA VAL A 145 15.74 -3.71 14.61
C VAL A 145 15.90 -3.62 16.13
N VAL A 146 14.93 -4.11 16.89
CA VAL A 146 14.97 -4.07 18.36
C VAL A 146 16.17 -4.87 18.92
N ILE A 147 16.53 -5.98 18.28
CA ILE A 147 17.63 -6.84 18.75
C ILE A 147 19.01 -6.28 18.32
N THR A 148 19.10 -5.63 17.17
CA THR A 148 20.40 -5.33 16.55
C THR A 148 20.75 -3.85 16.45
N ALA A 149 19.76 -2.96 16.53
CA ALA A 149 19.97 -1.53 16.31
C ALA A 149 20.23 -0.78 17.61
N HIS A 150 21.03 0.28 17.52
CA HIS A 150 21.24 1.22 18.62
C HIS A 150 20.12 2.26 18.62
N ILE A 151 19.08 2.00 19.38
CA ILE A 151 17.91 2.87 19.54
C ILE A 151 17.61 3.07 21.03
N PRO A 152 16.99 4.20 21.42
CA PRO A 152 16.69 4.49 22.83
C PRO A 152 15.61 3.58 23.39
N ASP A 153 15.60 3.35 24.70
CA ASP A 153 14.69 2.43 25.40
C ASP A 153 13.21 2.74 25.16
N TRP A 154 12.85 4.02 25.07
CA TRP A 154 11.47 4.40 24.74
C TRP A 154 11.03 3.93 23.35
N ALA A 155 11.97 3.93 22.38
CA ALA A 155 11.69 3.44 21.02
C ALA A 155 11.58 1.91 21.03
N VAL A 156 12.44 1.21 21.78
CA VAL A 156 12.35 -0.24 21.99
C VAL A 156 10.98 -0.60 22.53
N THR A 157 10.55 0.05 23.63
CA THR A 157 9.25 -0.19 24.26
C THR A 157 8.10 0.06 23.29
N SER A 158 8.15 1.15 22.52
CA SER A 158 7.12 1.50 21.53
C SER A 158 7.06 0.46 20.40
N LEU A 159 8.20 -0.01 19.90
CA LEU A 159 8.27 -1.03 18.85
C LEU A 159 7.78 -2.39 19.34
N ILE A 160 8.10 -2.77 20.58
CA ILE A 160 7.56 -3.99 21.21
C ILE A 160 6.04 -3.91 21.31
N ALA A 161 5.48 -2.77 21.72
CA ALA A 161 4.03 -2.56 21.78
C ALA A 161 3.38 -2.70 20.39
N VAL A 162 4.02 -2.16 19.34
CA VAL A 162 3.56 -2.32 17.93
C VAL A 162 3.58 -3.79 17.51
N VAL A 163 4.64 -4.54 17.85
CA VAL A 163 4.72 -5.98 17.56
C VAL A 163 3.62 -6.74 18.30
N ALA A 164 3.40 -6.46 19.58
CA ALA A 164 2.35 -7.09 20.37
C ALA A 164 0.95 -6.82 19.77
N ALA A 165 0.66 -5.58 19.40
CA ALA A 165 -0.58 -5.22 18.70
C ALA A 165 -0.70 -5.95 17.34
N GLY A 166 0.40 -6.05 16.60
CA GLY A 166 0.45 -6.77 15.32
C GLY A 166 0.16 -8.26 15.49
N VAL A 167 0.72 -8.90 16.54
CA VAL A 167 0.44 -10.31 16.85
C VAL A 167 -1.04 -10.52 17.19
N VAL A 168 -1.64 -9.62 17.98
CA VAL A 168 -3.06 -9.67 18.29
C VAL A 168 -3.90 -9.56 17.00
N LEU A 169 -3.62 -8.56 16.17
CA LEU A 169 -4.35 -8.37 14.90
C LEU A 169 -4.19 -9.57 13.96
N PHE A 170 -2.99 -10.12 13.84
CA PHE A 170 -2.72 -11.32 13.05
C PHE A 170 -3.50 -12.52 13.59
N SER A 171 -3.49 -12.73 14.90
CA SER A 171 -4.23 -13.82 15.55
C SER A 171 -5.73 -13.70 15.31
N VAL A 172 -6.30 -12.50 15.45
CA VAL A 172 -7.70 -12.21 15.14
C VAL A 172 -8.01 -12.50 13.67
N ALA A 173 -7.14 -12.12 12.74
CA ALA A 173 -7.32 -12.40 11.32
C ALA A 173 -7.32 -13.91 11.02
N VAL A 174 -6.39 -14.67 11.63
CA VAL A 174 -6.31 -16.14 11.47
C VAL A 174 -7.53 -16.83 12.10
N MET A 175 -7.93 -16.42 13.30
CA MET A 175 -9.12 -16.96 13.97
C MET A 175 -10.38 -16.68 13.16
N GLY A 176 -10.55 -15.45 12.68
CA GLY A 176 -11.66 -15.08 11.80
C GLY A 176 -11.69 -15.85 10.48
N ALA A 177 -10.51 -16.21 9.91
CA ALA A 177 -10.41 -17.05 8.72
C ALA A 177 -10.85 -18.50 8.97
N ARG A 178 -10.67 -19.03 10.19
CA ARG A 178 -10.95 -20.41 10.57
C ARG A 178 -12.33 -20.63 11.17
N SER A 179 -12.97 -19.57 11.67
CA SER A 179 -14.26 -19.66 12.36
C SER A 179 -15.43 -19.64 11.36
N ASP A 180 -16.25 -20.68 11.37
CA ASP A 180 -17.53 -20.73 10.62
C ASP A 180 -18.70 -20.10 11.43
N HIS A 181 -18.45 -19.69 12.68
CA HIS A 181 -19.49 -19.30 13.66
C HIS A 181 -20.15 -17.94 13.42
N TYR A 182 -19.63 -17.11 12.50
CA TYR A 182 -20.17 -15.76 12.24
C TYR A 182 -21.27 -15.72 11.16
N ALA A 183 -21.84 -16.88 10.81
CA ALA A 183 -22.93 -16.92 9.83
C ALA A 183 -24.29 -16.39 10.37
N GLY A 184 -24.41 -16.23 11.69
CA GLY A 184 -25.69 -15.97 12.34
C GLY A 184 -25.95 -14.55 12.86
N ILE A 185 -25.05 -13.58 12.68
CA ILE A 185 -25.25 -12.21 13.20
C ILE A 185 -25.74 -11.32 12.06
N GLU A 186 -27.02 -11.36 11.75
CA GLU A 186 -27.57 -10.73 10.53
C GLU A 186 -28.13 -9.30 10.68
N GLU A 187 -28.24 -8.72 11.87
CA GLU A 187 -28.91 -7.42 12.00
C GLU A 187 -28.01 -6.36 12.67
N GLY A 188 -27.65 -5.29 11.96
CA GLY A 188 -27.19 -4.03 12.56
C GLY A 188 -25.85 -3.42 12.11
N LEU A 189 -24.89 -4.15 11.48
CA LEU A 189 -23.54 -3.62 11.16
C LEU A 189 -23.13 -3.93 9.70
N SER A 190 -23.83 -3.41 8.72
CA SER A 190 -23.67 -3.78 7.29
C SER A 190 -22.27 -3.57 6.72
N ALA A 191 -21.59 -2.47 7.07
CA ALA A 191 -20.26 -2.14 6.54
C ALA A 191 -19.15 -3.03 7.13
N VAL A 192 -19.16 -3.26 8.44
CA VAL A 192 -18.15 -4.09 9.13
C VAL A 192 -18.27 -5.55 8.68
N ARG A 193 -19.49 -6.05 8.49
CA ARG A 193 -19.73 -7.41 7.99
C ARG A 193 -19.26 -7.60 6.55
N LYS A 194 -19.47 -6.61 5.68
CA LYS A 194 -18.97 -6.63 4.30
C LYS A 194 -17.44 -6.76 4.30
N VAL A 195 -16.75 -6.00 5.15
CA VAL A 195 -15.28 -6.07 5.32
C VAL A 195 -14.85 -7.44 5.85
N ILE A 196 -15.52 -7.98 6.87
CA ILE A 196 -15.20 -9.30 7.43
C ILE A 196 -15.43 -10.41 6.40
N ARG A 197 -16.53 -10.36 5.63
CA ARG A 197 -16.80 -11.31 4.56
C ARG A 197 -15.75 -11.26 3.46
N LEU A 198 -15.36 -10.06 3.02
CA LEU A 198 -14.31 -9.84 2.05
C LEU A 198 -12.95 -10.36 2.55
N ALA A 199 -12.63 -10.08 3.82
CA ALA A 199 -11.43 -10.59 4.47
C ALA A 199 -11.41 -12.13 4.48
N ARG A 200 -12.53 -12.79 4.74
CA ARG A 200 -12.66 -14.27 4.75
C ARG A 200 -12.33 -14.89 3.39
N TYR A 201 -12.79 -14.31 2.29
CA TYR A 201 -12.47 -14.81 0.94
C TYR A 201 -10.96 -14.73 0.66
N GLY A 202 -10.33 -13.61 1.00
CA GLY A 202 -8.89 -13.44 0.82
C GLY A 202 -8.05 -14.31 1.76
N LEU A 203 -8.53 -14.55 2.99
CA LEU A 203 -7.86 -15.38 3.98
C LEU A 203 -7.98 -16.89 3.70
N SER A 204 -8.69 -17.31 2.65
CA SER A 204 -8.77 -18.72 2.22
C SER A 204 -7.38 -19.34 2.00
N VAL A 205 -6.40 -18.54 1.56
CA VAL A 205 -4.99 -18.97 1.44
C VAL A 205 -4.41 -19.44 2.77
N MET A 206 -4.82 -18.88 3.91
CA MET A 206 -4.31 -19.23 5.24
C MET A 206 -4.85 -20.59 5.74
N ARG A 207 -5.89 -21.13 5.11
CA ARG A 207 -6.39 -22.48 5.38
C ARG A 207 -5.51 -23.56 4.76
N LYS A 208 -4.70 -23.23 3.75
CA LYS A 208 -3.79 -24.15 3.06
C LYS A 208 -2.33 -23.80 3.45
N PRO A 209 -1.65 -24.63 4.26
CA PRO A 209 -0.35 -24.28 4.82
C PRO A 209 0.74 -24.08 3.76
N GLY A 210 0.77 -24.86 2.69
CA GLY A 210 1.76 -24.72 1.63
C GLY A 210 1.70 -23.36 0.90
N PRO A 211 0.56 -23.00 0.30
CA PRO A 211 0.40 -21.68 -0.32
C PRO A 211 0.59 -20.51 0.65
N ALA A 212 0.16 -20.63 1.91
CA ALA A 212 0.38 -19.60 2.92
C ALA A 212 1.88 -19.41 3.22
N ALA A 213 2.61 -20.51 3.40
CA ALA A 213 4.06 -20.47 3.60
C ALA A 213 4.80 -19.88 2.39
N LEU A 214 4.37 -20.20 1.16
CA LEU A 214 4.96 -19.66 -0.05
C LEU A 214 4.68 -18.15 -0.19
N ALA A 215 3.46 -17.69 0.09
CA ALA A 215 3.13 -16.27 0.09
C ALA A 215 3.95 -15.51 1.13
N LEU A 216 4.07 -16.05 2.35
CA LEU A 216 4.89 -15.47 3.42
C LEU A 216 6.38 -15.44 3.03
N PHE A 217 6.90 -16.51 2.43
CA PHE A 217 8.29 -16.58 1.96
C PHE A 217 8.58 -15.45 0.95
N PHE A 218 7.73 -15.30 -0.07
CA PHE A 218 7.90 -14.21 -1.03
C PHE A 218 7.77 -12.84 -0.38
N GLN A 219 6.90 -12.69 0.60
CA GLN A 219 6.72 -11.43 1.29
C GLN A 219 7.96 -11.07 2.13
N LEU A 220 8.49 -12.01 2.90
CA LEU A 220 9.74 -11.83 3.65
C LEU A 220 10.92 -11.54 2.74
N LEU A 221 11.04 -12.26 1.62
CA LEU A 221 12.08 -12.03 0.62
C LEU A 221 11.96 -10.62 0.02
N GLY A 222 10.73 -10.16 -0.26
CA GLY A 222 10.48 -8.79 -0.74
C GLY A 222 10.95 -7.73 0.27
N TRP A 223 10.69 -7.92 1.56
CA TRP A 223 11.16 -7.01 2.62
C TRP A 223 12.69 -7.09 2.82
N THR A 224 13.28 -8.27 2.64
CA THR A 224 14.73 -8.43 2.65
C THR A 224 15.39 -7.62 1.52
N PHE A 225 14.88 -7.72 0.29
CA PHE A 225 15.35 -6.88 -0.81
C PHE A 225 15.16 -5.39 -0.53
N GLN A 226 14.06 -5.00 0.09
CA GLN A 226 13.82 -3.60 0.48
C GLN A 226 14.83 -3.12 1.52
N LEU A 227 15.17 -3.96 2.52
CA LEU A 227 16.20 -3.65 3.52
C LEU A 227 17.56 -3.44 2.85
N PHE A 228 17.94 -4.33 1.95
CA PHE A 228 19.19 -4.18 1.18
C PHE A 228 19.15 -2.99 0.22
N ALA A 229 18.00 -2.63 -0.34
CA ALA A 229 17.84 -1.43 -1.16
C ALA A 229 18.12 -0.16 -0.33
N VAL A 230 17.58 -0.08 0.89
CA VAL A 230 17.88 1.04 1.82
C VAL A 230 19.36 1.05 2.20
N TYR A 231 19.94 -0.11 2.52
CA TYR A 231 21.35 -0.22 2.85
C TYR A 231 22.26 0.24 1.72
N THR A 232 22.01 -0.20 0.49
CA THR A 232 22.80 0.23 -0.68
C THR A 232 22.56 1.70 -1.01
N ALA A 233 21.35 2.23 -0.80
CA ALA A 233 21.09 3.65 -0.88
C ALA A 233 21.90 4.46 0.16
N MET A 234 22.05 3.97 1.39
CA MET A 234 22.93 4.61 2.39
C MET A 234 24.36 4.70 1.90
N ARG A 235 24.88 3.60 1.29
CA ARG A 235 26.22 3.58 0.69
C ARG A 235 26.38 4.63 -0.43
N ALA A 236 25.34 4.80 -1.26
CA ALA A 236 25.35 5.80 -2.32
C ALA A 236 25.58 7.22 -1.80
N PHE A 237 25.07 7.53 -0.62
CA PHE A 237 25.22 8.85 0.04
C PHE A 237 26.40 8.91 1.02
N GLY A 238 27.31 7.95 0.99
CA GLY A 238 28.50 7.91 1.86
C GLY A 238 28.17 7.69 3.33
N ILE A 239 27.04 7.04 3.63
CA ILE A 239 26.67 6.60 4.99
C ILE A 239 27.14 5.15 5.14
N HIS A 240 28.16 4.94 5.98
CA HIS A 240 28.84 3.64 6.14
C HIS A 240 28.33 2.84 7.34
N GLU A 241 27.10 3.11 7.76
CA GLU A 241 26.43 2.36 8.82
C GLU A 241 26.01 0.95 8.36
N GLY A 242 25.76 0.06 9.33
CA GLY A 242 25.39 -1.32 9.08
C GLY A 242 23.91 -1.52 8.71
N LEU A 243 23.55 -2.76 8.43
CA LEU A 243 22.15 -3.18 8.18
C LEU A 243 21.17 -2.79 9.31
N PRO A 244 21.54 -2.82 10.61
CA PRO A 244 20.64 -2.33 11.66
C PRO A 244 20.17 -0.90 11.46
N ALA A 245 21.07 0.01 11.07
CA ALA A 245 20.71 1.41 10.77
C ALA A 245 19.76 1.51 9.56
N ALA A 246 20.01 0.70 8.51
CA ALA A 246 19.08 0.61 7.37
C ALA A 246 17.71 0.09 7.80
N GLY A 247 17.65 -0.86 8.73
CA GLY A 247 16.42 -1.36 9.34
C GLY A 247 15.64 -0.27 10.07
N VAL A 248 16.32 0.54 10.89
CA VAL A 248 15.71 1.70 11.57
C VAL A 248 15.12 2.67 10.56
N VAL A 249 15.88 3.03 9.53
CA VAL A 249 15.42 3.91 8.45
C VAL A 249 14.17 3.34 7.77
N LEU A 250 14.19 2.06 7.41
CA LEU A 250 13.08 1.39 6.72
C LEU A 250 11.81 1.35 7.59
N VAL A 251 11.94 1.03 8.89
CA VAL A 251 10.81 1.04 9.84
C VAL A 251 10.22 2.44 9.96
N LEU A 252 11.05 3.45 10.22
CA LEU A 252 10.58 4.82 10.45
C LEU A 252 10.00 5.46 9.19
N MET A 253 10.55 5.15 8.04
CA MET A 253 10.00 5.58 6.75
C MET A 253 8.61 4.97 6.51
N ASN A 254 8.43 3.68 6.82
CA ASN A 254 7.11 3.05 6.74
C ASN A 254 6.11 3.69 7.73
N VAL A 255 6.52 3.95 8.97
CA VAL A 255 5.69 4.65 9.96
C VAL A 255 5.30 6.05 9.47
N ALA A 256 6.27 6.83 8.96
CA ALA A 256 6.02 8.17 8.40
C ALA A 256 5.05 8.18 7.22
N THR A 257 4.93 7.05 6.52
CA THR A 257 4.01 6.91 5.38
C THR A 257 2.67 6.27 5.74
N ILE A 258 2.41 5.85 6.99
CA ILE A 258 1.11 5.31 7.41
C ILE A 258 0.00 6.33 7.19
N PHE A 259 0.25 7.58 7.58
CA PHE A 259 -0.70 8.68 7.39
C PHE A 259 -0.32 9.50 6.15
N PRO A 260 -1.07 9.40 5.04
CA PRO A 260 -0.82 10.19 3.85
C PRO A 260 -1.33 11.62 4.07
N LEU A 261 -0.54 12.46 4.73
CA LEU A 261 -0.91 13.83 5.06
C LEU A 261 -0.95 14.70 3.80
N TRP A 262 0.04 14.50 2.90
CA TRP A 262 0.14 15.14 1.59
C TRP A 262 0.91 14.23 0.62
N PRO A 263 0.89 14.53 -0.68
CA PRO A 263 1.59 13.71 -1.67
C PRO A 263 3.07 13.52 -1.32
N GLY A 264 3.49 12.25 -1.22
CA GLY A 264 4.86 11.86 -0.89
C GLY A 264 5.33 12.13 0.54
N ASN A 265 4.50 12.72 1.42
CA ASN A 265 4.89 13.10 2.80
C ASN A 265 6.27 13.80 2.88
N VAL A 266 6.57 14.65 1.88
CA VAL A 266 7.85 15.38 1.78
C VAL A 266 8.06 16.23 3.03
N GLY A 267 9.25 16.19 3.61
CA GLY A 267 9.57 16.78 4.90
C GLY A 267 9.43 15.80 6.05
N LEU A 268 8.31 15.10 6.20
CA LEU A 268 8.09 14.10 7.24
C LEU A 268 9.00 12.88 7.03
N VAL A 269 9.07 12.36 5.80
CA VAL A 269 9.95 11.23 5.45
C VAL A 269 11.41 11.61 5.66
N GLN A 270 11.85 12.80 5.21
CA GLN A 270 13.20 13.29 5.43
C GLN A 270 13.54 13.41 6.92
N ALA A 271 12.61 13.95 7.72
CA ALA A 271 12.80 14.03 9.17
C ALA A 271 12.88 12.65 9.83
N ALA A 272 11.99 11.72 9.46
CA ALA A 272 11.98 10.34 9.97
C ALA A 272 13.28 9.58 9.63
N VAL A 273 13.91 9.88 8.49
CA VAL A 273 15.17 9.27 8.06
C VAL A 273 16.39 9.98 8.68
N ALA A 274 16.44 11.31 8.58
CA ALA A 274 17.63 12.09 8.96
C ALA A 274 17.81 12.17 10.48
N LEU A 275 16.73 12.31 11.25
CA LEU A 275 16.81 12.53 12.69
C LEU A 275 17.47 11.37 13.43
N PRO A 276 17.07 10.10 13.27
CA PRO A 276 17.73 8.98 13.93
C PRO A 276 19.17 8.78 13.48
N LEU A 277 19.47 8.95 12.18
CA LEU A 277 20.82 8.86 11.65
C LEU A 277 21.75 9.91 12.28
N PHE A 278 21.27 11.14 12.44
CA PHE A 278 22.01 12.21 13.11
C PHE A 278 22.16 11.93 14.61
N THR A 279 21.07 11.55 15.30
CA THR A 279 21.05 11.48 16.77
C THR A 279 21.76 10.23 17.31
N TYR A 280 21.61 9.08 16.65
CA TYR A 280 22.05 7.78 17.17
C TYR A 280 23.24 7.17 16.41
N TYR A 281 23.47 7.61 15.18
CA TYR A 281 24.54 7.06 14.32
C TYR A 281 25.60 8.10 13.95
N GLY A 282 25.54 9.34 14.49
CA GLY A 282 26.56 10.37 14.25
C GLY A 282 26.66 10.86 12.80
N VAL A 283 25.66 10.57 11.96
CA VAL A 283 25.63 11.00 10.56
C VAL A 283 25.42 12.52 10.50
N ALA A 284 26.24 13.25 9.74
CA ALA A 284 26.07 14.68 9.57
C ALA A 284 24.67 15.04 9.07
N LYS A 285 24.02 16.04 9.68
CA LYS A 285 22.63 16.44 9.43
C LYS A 285 22.33 16.67 7.95
N ALA A 286 23.22 17.38 7.24
CA ALA A 286 23.09 17.63 5.81
C ALA A 286 23.07 16.32 4.99
N ARG A 287 23.93 15.34 5.37
CA ARG A 287 24.00 14.02 4.72
C ARG A 287 22.74 13.19 4.98
N GLY A 288 22.23 13.17 6.21
CA GLY A 288 20.98 12.48 6.54
C GLY A 288 19.78 13.03 5.77
N ILE A 289 19.71 14.37 5.61
CA ILE A 289 18.64 15.03 4.85
C ILE A 289 18.77 14.74 3.35
N ALA A 290 19.98 14.87 2.78
CA ALA A 290 20.23 14.54 1.37
C ALA A 290 19.86 13.08 1.08
N PHE A 291 20.26 12.16 1.96
CA PHE A 291 19.90 10.75 1.87
C PHE A 291 18.38 10.54 1.95
N GLY A 292 17.66 11.23 2.85
CA GLY A 292 16.21 11.12 2.95
C GLY A 292 15.49 11.51 1.64
N PHE A 293 15.93 12.58 0.97
CA PHE A 293 15.43 12.94 -0.36
C PHE A 293 15.83 11.91 -1.42
N GLY A 294 17.10 11.49 -1.43
CA GLY A 294 17.61 10.51 -2.39
C GLY A 294 16.89 9.16 -2.27
N LEU A 295 16.67 8.66 -1.05
CA LEU A 295 15.94 7.43 -0.80
C LEU A 295 14.50 7.53 -1.32
N GLN A 296 13.82 8.64 -1.06
CA GLN A 296 12.47 8.86 -1.57
C GLN A 296 12.42 8.91 -3.10
N ILE A 297 13.42 9.51 -3.75
CA ILE A 297 13.54 9.52 -5.21
C ILE A 297 13.79 8.10 -5.75
N ILE A 298 14.67 7.33 -5.12
CA ILE A 298 14.97 5.93 -5.50
C ILE A 298 13.68 5.08 -5.42
N GLU A 299 12.92 5.19 -4.35
CA GLU A 299 11.67 4.44 -4.19
C GLU A 299 10.59 4.90 -5.19
N ALA A 300 10.43 6.22 -5.33
CA ALA A 300 9.49 6.79 -6.28
C ALA A 300 9.83 6.43 -7.73
N SER A 301 11.12 6.35 -8.08
CA SER A 301 11.55 6.00 -9.44
C SER A 301 11.06 4.62 -9.88
N VAL A 302 11.05 3.65 -8.97
CA VAL A 302 10.53 2.30 -9.24
C VAL A 302 8.99 2.33 -9.29
N GLY A 303 8.34 2.91 -8.29
CA GLY A 303 6.87 2.96 -8.22
C GLY A 303 6.27 3.75 -9.38
N ILE A 304 6.80 4.94 -9.67
CA ILE A 304 6.32 5.80 -10.75
C ILE A 304 6.79 5.27 -12.11
N GLY A 305 8.07 4.91 -12.25
CA GLY A 305 8.64 4.48 -13.53
C GLY A 305 7.99 3.21 -14.06
N VAL A 306 7.98 2.14 -13.25
CA VAL A 306 7.37 0.87 -13.64
C VAL A 306 5.85 1.02 -13.78
N GLY A 307 5.22 1.76 -12.87
CA GLY A 307 3.78 2.00 -12.92
C GLY A 307 3.33 2.75 -14.16
N LEU A 308 4.08 3.78 -14.61
CA LEU A 308 3.81 4.50 -15.88
C LEU A 308 3.91 3.61 -17.10
N ILE A 309 4.93 2.74 -17.16
CA ILE A 309 5.11 1.79 -18.27
C ILE A 309 3.87 0.90 -18.38
N PHE A 310 3.41 0.33 -17.27
CA PHE A 310 2.24 -0.54 -17.27
C PHE A 310 0.93 0.21 -17.46
N LEU A 311 0.81 1.44 -16.94
CA LEU A 311 -0.35 2.30 -17.17
C LEU A 311 -0.54 2.57 -18.66
N ALA A 312 0.54 2.93 -19.36
CA ALA A 312 0.54 3.14 -20.81
C ALA A 312 0.21 1.83 -21.56
N ARG A 313 0.80 0.70 -21.15
CA ARG A 313 0.56 -0.61 -21.75
C ARG A 313 -0.88 -1.10 -21.60
N GLU A 314 -1.53 -0.80 -20.49
CA GLU A 314 -2.94 -1.15 -20.24
C GLU A 314 -3.93 -0.14 -20.89
N GLY A 315 -3.43 0.92 -21.53
CA GLY A 315 -4.25 1.97 -22.14
C GLY A 315 -5.06 2.76 -21.12
N LEU A 316 -4.55 2.88 -19.89
CA LEU A 316 -5.19 3.60 -18.80
C LEU A 316 -4.62 5.01 -18.67
N SER A 317 -5.48 5.97 -18.31
CA SER A 317 -5.08 7.33 -17.95
C SER A 317 -5.15 7.54 -16.42
N VAL A 318 -4.39 8.53 -15.93
CA VAL A 318 -4.44 8.92 -14.50
C VAL A 318 -5.86 9.39 -14.11
N ALA A 319 -6.60 10.00 -15.04
CA ALA A 319 -7.99 10.40 -14.82
C ALA A 319 -8.90 9.17 -14.60
N MET A 320 -8.72 8.11 -15.37
CA MET A 320 -9.47 6.86 -15.19
C MET A 320 -9.22 6.23 -13.82
N LEU A 321 -7.98 6.26 -13.31
CA LEU A 321 -7.67 5.73 -11.98
C LEU A 321 -8.40 6.45 -10.85
N ARG A 322 -8.77 7.72 -11.02
CA ARG A 322 -9.53 8.49 -10.02
C ARG A 322 -11.00 8.08 -9.97
N VAL A 323 -11.56 7.66 -11.09
CA VAL A 323 -13.01 7.35 -11.23
C VAL A 323 -13.30 5.86 -11.06
N MET A 324 -12.31 4.97 -11.27
CA MET A 324 -12.47 3.52 -11.17
C MET A 324 -13.06 3.02 -9.82
N PRO A 325 -12.73 3.61 -8.65
CA PRO A 325 -13.33 3.19 -7.39
C PRO A 325 -14.86 3.39 -7.32
N ASP A 326 -15.37 4.44 -7.97
CA ASP A 326 -16.79 4.79 -7.95
C ASP A 326 -17.60 3.92 -8.94
N ALA A 327 -17.00 3.55 -10.08
CA ALA A 327 -17.62 2.67 -11.07
C ALA A 327 -17.85 1.24 -10.53
N SER A 328 -17.12 0.82 -9.50
CA SER A 328 -17.31 -0.49 -8.86
C SER A 328 -18.56 -0.56 -7.97
N GLN A 329 -19.13 0.57 -7.59
CA GLN A 329 -20.39 0.63 -6.83
C GLN A 329 -21.61 0.47 -7.77
N ALA A 330 -21.44 0.71 -9.06
CA ALA A 330 -22.50 0.54 -10.07
C ALA A 330 -22.74 -0.93 -10.47
N GLU A 331 -21.86 -1.87 -10.08
CA GLU A 331 -22.05 -3.33 -10.26
C GLU A 331 -22.67 -4.02 -9.03
N THR A 332 -23.30 -3.31 -8.12
CA THR A 332 -24.29 -3.93 -7.24
C THR A 332 -25.48 -4.28 -8.14
N PRO A 333 -25.93 -5.54 -8.19
CA PRO A 333 -27.19 -5.87 -8.85
C PRO A 333 -28.29 -5.10 -8.10
N GLU A 334 -28.71 -3.98 -8.64
CA GLU A 334 -30.06 -3.53 -8.47
C GLU A 334 -30.88 -4.53 -9.27
N ASP A 335 -31.89 -5.10 -8.60
CA ASP A 335 -32.95 -5.94 -9.18
C ASP A 335 -32.56 -7.41 -9.50
N GLU A 336 -32.31 -8.23 -8.47
CA GLU A 336 -33.09 -9.47 -8.42
C GLU A 336 -34.57 -9.04 -8.20
N PRO A 337 -35.49 -9.33 -9.13
CA PRO A 337 -36.87 -9.08 -8.89
C PRO A 337 -37.24 -9.78 -7.57
N SER A 338 -37.87 -9.04 -6.68
CA SER A 338 -38.27 -9.53 -5.37
C SER A 338 -39.02 -10.83 -5.55
N ALA A 339 -38.80 -11.80 -4.66
CA ALA A 339 -39.55 -13.07 -4.71
C ALA A 339 -41.09 -12.89 -4.81
N ALA A 340 -41.59 -11.69 -4.46
CA ALA A 340 -42.96 -11.26 -4.64
C ALA A 340 -43.30 -10.95 -6.12
N GLU A 341 -42.35 -10.43 -6.94
CA GLU A 341 -42.61 -10.18 -8.37
C GLU A 341 -42.55 -11.46 -9.19
N VAL A 342 -41.60 -12.36 -8.86
CA VAL A 342 -41.55 -13.70 -9.48
C VAL A 342 -42.80 -14.54 -9.14
N SER A 343 -43.34 -14.41 -7.93
CA SER A 343 -44.62 -15.06 -7.53
C SER A 343 -45.85 -14.46 -8.24
N ALA A 344 -45.80 -13.14 -8.54
CA ALA A 344 -46.89 -12.46 -9.23
C ALA A 344 -46.97 -12.80 -10.73
N GLU A 345 -45.82 -13.15 -11.35
CA GLU A 345 -45.73 -13.54 -12.77
C GLU A 345 -46.01 -15.05 -12.98
N ALA A 346 -45.93 -15.86 -11.92
CA ALA A 346 -46.23 -17.28 -11.94
C ALA A 346 -47.71 -17.61 -11.62
N ASP A 347 -48.62 -16.63 -11.48
CA ASP A 347 -50.04 -16.84 -11.24
C ASP A 347 -50.75 -17.21 -12.55
N PRO A 348 -51.16 -18.51 -12.74
CA PRO A 348 -51.77 -18.98 -13.98
C PRO A 348 -53.16 -18.40 -14.26
N ASP A 349 -53.80 -17.72 -13.31
CA ASP A 349 -55.15 -17.13 -13.48
C ASP A 349 -55.12 -15.77 -14.20
N ARG A 350 -53.98 -15.04 -14.20
CA ARG A 350 -53.85 -13.80 -14.97
C ARG A 350 -53.70 -14.01 -16.47
N THR A 351 -53.22 -15.17 -16.87
CA THR A 351 -53.06 -15.49 -18.32
C THR A 351 -54.42 -15.80 -18.98
N ARG A 352 -55.45 -16.23 -18.24
CA ARG A 352 -56.78 -16.51 -18.77
C ARG A 352 -57.66 -15.26 -18.99
N ALA A 353 -57.37 -14.17 -18.29
CA ALA A 353 -58.15 -12.93 -18.43
C ALA A 353 -57.76 -12.08 -19.67
N ARG A 354 -56.63 -12.36 -20.34
CA ARG A 354 -56.20 -11.63 -21.54
C ARG A 354 -56.62 -12.25 -22.87
N VAL A 355 -57.23 -13.42 -22.88
CA VAL A 355 -57.62 -14.13 -24.11
C VAL A 355 -59.15 -14.05 -24.35
N SER A 356 -59.90 -13.45 -23.44
CA SER A 356 -61.36 -13.32 -23.53
C SER A 356 -61.87 -11.87 -23.55
N GLY A 357 -61.06 -10.92 -24.03
CA GLY A 357 -61.50 -9.54 -24.23
C GLY A 357 -61.26 -9.08 -25.67
#